data_c6a2c1e539676a0fcb0fa2f28a4e418f
#
_entry.id   c6a2c1e539676a0fcb0fa2f28a4e418f
#
_cell.length_a   1.000
_cell.length_b   1.000
_cell.length_c   1.000
_cell.angle_alpha   90.00
_cell.angle_beta   90.00
_cell.angle_gamma   90.00
#
_symmetry.space_group_name_H-M   'P 1'
#
loop_
_entity.id
_entity.type
_entity.pdbx_description
1 polymer ?
#
loop_
_entity_poly.entity_id
_entity_poly.type
_entity_poly.pdbx_seq_one_letter_code
_entity_poly.pdbx_strand_id
1 'polypeptide(L)'
;LVRPPRESERHYGLLKVESINGLTPEEAKHRKTFESMTPIFPEERFDLEYDHASLASRLINLIAPIGRGQRGMIVSPPKAGKTTILKQIANAISSSYPDVHLIIALIGERPEEVTDMDRSVDAEVVASTFDEPVNSHVRTSEITLDRAKRLVEIGKDVVILMDSLTRLARAYNMVVNPSGRTLSGGMDPSAMYPPKRFFGAARNLEEGGSLTILATALVDTGSRLDDVVYEEFKGTGNMELHLSRKLQERRIFPAIDIEKSGTRREELLLGPDLLPRVWLMRRMYMQMIGQPPQGAGMDTAVATEAIIQKMSKAKTNLEFLENLTEGM
;
A
#
# COMPACT_ATOMS: atom_id res chain seq x y z
N LEU A 1 31.91 0.97 13.06
CA LEU A 1 32.67 1.39 14.24
C LEU A 1 32.73 2.93 14.28
N VAL A 2 32.40 3.51 15.44
CA VAL A 2 32.40 4.96 15.62
C VAL A 2 33.18 5.33 16.88
N ARG A 3 33.70 6.56 16.94
CA ARG A 3 34.29 7.14 18.15
C ARG A 3 33.39 8.25 18.72
N PRO A 4 33.46 8.53 20.02
CA PRO A 4 32.78 9.66 20.62
C PRO A 4 33.16 11.01 19.97
N PRO A 5 32.25 12.01 20.01
CA PRO A 5 32.55 13.37 19.56
C PRO A 5 33.71 13.95 20.33
N ARG A 6 34.58 14.74 19.68
CA ARG A 6 35.56 15.60 20.32
C ARG A 6 34.88 16.89 20.78
N GLU A 7 35.53 17.68 21.60
CA GLU A 7 34.98 18.92 22.21
C GLU A 7 34.33 19.89 21.19
N SER A 8 34.80 19.90 19.94
CA SER A 8 34.28 20.78 18.87
C SER A 8 33.28 20.09 17.94
N GLU A 9 33.00 18.77 18.10
CA GLU A 9 32.17 17.99 17.22
C GLU A 9 30.79 17.76 17.85
N ARG A 10 29.72 17.84 17.03
CA ARG A 10 28.34 17.56 17.46
C ARG A 10 27.92 16.10 17.30
N HIS A 11 28.70 15.33 16.52
CA HIS A 11 28.31 13.96 16.11
C HIS A 11 29.47 12.98 16.30
N TYR A 12 29.13 11.70 16.44
CA TYR A 12 30.13 10.64 16.46
C TYR A 12 30.91 10.58 15.15
N GLY A 13 32.23 10.39 15.25
CA GLY A 13 33.11 10.28 14.11
C GLY A 13 33.14 8.82 13.59
N LEU A 14 32.86 8.59 12.31
CA LEU A 14 32.96 7.29 11.67
C LEU A 14 34.44 6.88 11.56
N LEU A 15 34.82 5.74 12.13
CA LEU A 15 36.18 5.18 12.05
C LEU A 15 36.29 4.13 10.96
N LYS A 16 35.33 3.19 10.89
CA LYS A 16 35.34 2.06 9.94
C LYS A 16 33.91 1.61 9.68
N VAL A 17 33.60 1.31 8.42
CA VAL A 17 32.40 0.58 8.02
C VAL A 17 32.74 -0.92 8.08
N GLU A 18 32.02 -1.67 8.88
CA GLU A 18 32.22 -3.12 9.05
C GLU A 18 31.27 -3.93 8.17
N SER A 19 30.02 -3.46 8.06
CA SER A 19 29.03 -4.06 7.17
C SER A 19 28.05 -3.03 6.64
N ILE A 20 27.40 -3.31 5.51
CA ILE A 20 26.37 -2.51 4.87
C ILE A 20 25.22 -3.45 4.55
N ASN A 21 24.09 -3.32 5.28
CA ASN A 21 22.93 -4.21 5.15
C ASN A 21 23.27 -5.72 5.23
N GLY A 22 24.22 -6.08 6.09
CA GLY A 22 24.66 -7.45 6.28
C GLY A 22 25.78 -7.92 5.32
N LEU A 23 26.11 -7.15 4.29
CA LEU A 23 27.22 -7.43 3.37
C LEU A 23 28.52 -6.78 3.85
N THR A 24 29.64 -7.34 3.45
CA THR A 24 30.92 -6.65 3.58
C THR A 24 30.98 -5.42 2.69
N PRO A 25 31.79 -4.38 3.01
CA PRO A 25 31.91 -3.19 2.17
C PRO A 25 32.34 -3.50 0.72
N GLU A 26 33.11 -4.56 0.50
CA GLU A 26 33.56 -4.97 -0.84
C GLU A 26 32.39 -5.58 -1.64
N GLU A 27 31.62 -6.50 -1.07
CA GLU A 27 30.42 -7.05 -1.70
C GLU A 27 29.39 -5.94 -2.01
N ALA A 28 29.19 -5.01 -1.08
CA ALA A 28 28.27 -3.89 -1.27
C ALA A 28 28.65 -2.95 -2.42
N LYS A 29 29.92 -2.86 -2.80
CA LYS A 29 30.38 -2.06 -3.96
C LYS A 29 29.98 -2.68 -5.31
N HIS A 30 29.85 -3.99 -5.37
CA HIS A 30 29.58 -4.72 -6.62
C HIS A 30 28.09 -4.93 -6.91
N ARG A 31 27.17 -4.45 -6.02
CA ARG A 31 25.73 -4.54 -6.27
C ARG A 31 25.32 -3.67 -7.45
N LYS A 32 24.35 -4.13 -8.24
CA LYS A 32 23.69 -3.29 -9.24
C LYS A 32 22.91 -2.16 -8.55
N THR A 33 22.87 -0.99 -9.15
CA THR A 33 22.03 0.09 -8.64
C THR A 33 20.57 -0.17 -8.99
N PHE A 34 19.65 0.20 -8.14
CA PHE A 34 18.21 0.02 -8.32
C PHE A 34 17.73 0.53 -9.68
N GLU A 35 18.24 1.68 -10.11
CA GLU A 35 17.90 2.33 -11.36
C GLU A 35 18.39 1.58 -12.60
N SER A 36 19.41 0.72 -12.46
CA SER A 36 19.98 -0.08 -13.56
C SER A 36 19.37 -1.48 -13.68
N MET A 37 18.49 -1.87 -12.73
CA MET A 37 17.84 -3.18 -12.72
C MET A 37 16.62 -3.17 -13.66
N THR A 38 16.27 -4.35 -14.19
CA THR A 38 15.20 -4.51 -15.20
C THR A 38 13.84 -4.69 -14.53
N PRO A 39 12.88 -3.76 -14.67
CA PRO A 39 11.56 -3.91 -14.10
C PRO A 39 10.69 -4.89 -14.90
N ILE A 40 10.01 -5.80 -14.18
CA ILE A 40 9.04 -6.75 -14.72
C ILE A 40 7.68 -6.60 -14.02
N PHE A 41 6.64 -7.24 -14.56
CA PHE A 41 5.35 -7.26 -13.90
C PHE A 41 5.37 -8.07 -12.61
N PRO A 42 4.50 -7.73 -11.61
CA PRO A 42 4.25 -8.60 -10.49
C PRO A 42 3.64 -9.94 -10.96
N GLU A 43 4.31 -11.05 -10.70
CA GLU A 43 3.88 -12.40 -11.08
C GLU A 43 3.69 -13.31 -9.87
N GLU A 44 4.33 -12.97 -8.76
CA GLU A 44 4.22 -13.70 -7.50
C GLU A 44 3.34 -12.93 -6.52
N ARG A 45 2.21 -13.55 -6.11
CA ARG A 45 1.25 -12.96 -5.19
C ARG A 45 1.69 -13.10 -3.74
N PHE A 46 1.50 -12.06 -2.95
CA PHE A 46 1.41 -12.19 -1.50
C PHE A 46 0.05 -12.80 -1.15
N ASP A 47 0.04 -14.04 -0.69
CA ASP A 47 -1.17 -14.67 -0.17
C ASP A 47 -1.47 -14.10 1.22
N LEU A 48 -2.54 -13.32 1.32
CA LEU A 48 -2.98 -12.70 2.57
C LEU A 48 -3.92 -13.62 3.36
N GLU A 49 -4.20 -14.83 2.86
CA GLU A 49 -4.97 -15.84 3.55
C GLU A 49 -4.02 -16.74 4.37
N TYR A 50 -4.15 -16.69 5.68
CA TYR A 50 -3.41 -17.50 6.65
C TYR A 50 -4.38 -17.93 7.76
N ASP A 51 -3.97 -18.84 8.67
CA ASP A 51 -4.85 -19.50 9.64
C ASP A 51 -5.77 -18.57 10.46
N HIS A 52 -5.36 -17.34 10.68
CA HIS A 52 -6.14 -16.32 11.40
C HIS A 52 -6.45 -15.10 10.54
N ALA A 53 -6.48 -15.26 9.21
CA ALA A 53 -6.72 -14.18 8.28
C ALA A 53 -8.08 -13.50 8.52
N SER A 54 -8.06 -12.18 8.56
CA SER A 54 -9.28 -11.40 8.66
C SER A 54 -10.12 -11.51 7.38
N LEU A 55 -11.42 -11.26 7.49
CA LEU A 55 -12.29 -11.19 6.30
C LEU A 55 -11.80 -10.13 5.30
N ALA A 56 -11.17 -9.06 5.78
CA ALA A 56 -10.59 -8.05 4.90
C ALA A 56 -9.38 -8.58 4.12
N SER A 57 -8.44 -9.25 4.78
CA SER A 57 -7.28 -9.87 4.11
C SER A 57 -7.72 -10.88 3.07
N ARG A 58 -8.70 -11.72 3.40
CA ARG A 58 -9.31 -12.70 2.49
C ARG A 58 -10.01 -12.04 1.30
N LEU A 59 -10.78 -10.99 1.54
CA LEU A 59 -11.47 -10.27 0.47
C LEU A 59 -10.48 -9.55 -0.45
N ILE A 60 -9.47 -8.85 0.10
CA ILE A 60 -8.40 -8.19 -0.68
C ILE A 60 -7.70 -9.21 -1.58
N ASN A 61 -7.39 -10.37 -1.04
CA ASN A 61 -6.71 -11.46 -1.75
C ASN A 61 -7.45 -11.92 -3.03
N LEU A 62 -8.78 -11.74 -3.08
CA LEU A 62 -9.61 -12.08 -4.24
C LEU A 62 -9.83 -10.88 -5.18
N ILE A 63 -10.15 -9.69 -4.63
CA ILE A 63 -10.62 -8.58 -5.46
C ILE A 63 -9.51 -7.60 -5.85
N ALA A 64 -8.45 -7.51 -5.07
CA ALA A 64 -7.33 -6.62 -5.32
C ALA A 64 -6.02 -7.31 -4.90
N PRO A 65 -5.67 -8.44 -5.57
CA PRO A 65 -4.48 -9.21 -5.20
C PRO A 65 -3.22 -8.35 -5.29
N ILE A 66 -2.31 -8.57 -4.34
CA ILE A 66 -1.07 -7.83 -4.20
C ILE A 66 0.07 -8.74 -4.62
N GLY A 67 0.84 -8.33 -5.61
CA GLY A 67 2.04 -9.05 -6.05
C GLY A 67 3.33 -8.39 -5.57
N ARG A 68 4.44 -9.16 -5.60
CA ARG A 68 5.78 -8.63 -5.37
C ARG A 68 6.10 -7.56 -6.41
N GLY A 69 6.43 -6.36 -5.97
CA GLY A 69 6.61 -5.22 -6.87
C GLY A 69 5.32 -4.44 -7.18
N GLN A 70 4.21 -4.73 -6.51
CA GLN A 70 2.94 -4.03 -6.71
C GLN A 70 3.02 -2.56 -6.33
N ARG A 71 2.40 -1.71 -7.14
CA ARG A 71 2.21 -0.30 -6.86
C ARG A 71 0.74 -0.04 -6.60
N GLY A 72 0.33 -0.22 -5.33
CA GLY A 72 -1.06 -0.20 -4.91
C GLY A 72 -1.45 1.09 -4.20
N MET A 73 -2.63 1.59 -4.52
CA MET A 73 -3.23 2.72 -3.85
C MET A 73 -4.45 2.27 -3.03
N ILE A 74 -4.45 2.61 -1.72
CA ILE A 74 -5.58 2.39 -0.83
C ILE A 74 -6.34 3.71 -0.73
N VAL A 75 -7.43 3.81 -1.46
CA VAL A 75 -8.26 5.01 -1.55
C VAL A 75 -9.27 5.01 -0.42
N SER A 76 -9.17 5.99 0.47
CA SER A 76 -9.97 6.00 1.69
C SER A 76 -10.59 7.36 1.97
N PRO A 77 -11.92 7.43 2.11
CA PRO A 77 -12.54 8.56 2.78
C PRO A 77 -12.19 8.56 4.28
N PRO A 78 -12.30 9.71 4.96
CA PRO A 78 -12.05 9.79 6.39
C PRO A 78 -12.90 8.79 7.19
N LYS A 79 -12.29 8.16 8.21
CA LYS A 79 -12.92 7.20 9.13
C LYS A 79 -13.39 5.87 8.51
N ALA A 80 -13.00 5.53 7.30
CA ALA A 80 -13.42 4.29 6.63
C ALA A 80 -12.62 3.01 7.04
N GLY A 81 -11.73 3.12 8.01
CA GLY A 81 -10.95 1.97 8.51
C GLY A 81 -9.57 1.79 7.85
N LYS A 82 -9.03 2.86 7.25
CA LYS A 82 -7.71 2.89 6.59
C LYS A 82 -6.61 2.20 7.42
N THR A 83 -6.39 2.65 8.66
CA THR A 83 -5.36 2.15 9.55
C THR A 83 -5.55 0.66 9.89
N THR A 84 -6.81 0.23 10.06
CA THR A 84 -7.15 -1.18 10.30
C THR A 84 -6.77 -2.06 9.10
N ILE A 85 -7.08 -1.63 7.87
CA ILE A 85 -6.71 -2.36 6.65
C ILE A 85 -5.20 -2.46 6.51
N LEU A 86 -4.45 -1.37 6.76
CA LEU A 86 -2.99 -1.41 6.73
C LEU A 86 -2.41 -2.40 7.75
N LYS A 87 -2.92 -2.43 8.99
CA LYS A 87 -2.51 -3.40 10.00
C LYS A 87 -2.80 -4.85 9.59
N GLN A 88 -3.97 -5.10 8.99
CA GLN A 88 -4.35 -6.43 8.55
C GLN A 88 -3.46 -6.92 7.39
N ILE A 89 -3.12 -6.04 6.44
CA ILE A 89 -2.17 -6.37 5.38
C ILE A 89 -0.77 -6.60 5.96
N ALA A 90 -0.32 -5.73 6.88
CA ALA A 90 0.98 -5.85 7.55
C ALA A 90 1.11 -7.20 8.27
N ASN A 91 0.13 -7.53 9.10
CA ASN A 91 0.13 -8.79 9.87
C ASN A 91 0.06 -10.03 8.96
N ALA A 92 -0.69 -9.98 7.85
CA ALA A 92 -0.72 -11.07 6.90
C ALA A 92 0.64 -11.29 6.23
N ILE A 93 1.32 -10.20 5.85
CA ILE A 93 2.64 -10.27 5.22
C ILE A 93 3.70 -10.74 6.23
N SER A 94 3.77 -10.14 7.43
CA SER A 94 4.77 -10.51 8.43
C SER A 94 4.62 -11.95 8.93
N SER A 95 3.37 -12.44 9.04
CA SER A 95 3.10 -13.82 9.48
C SER A 95 3.43 -14.87 8.42
N SER A 96 3.18 -14.57 7.14
CA SER A 96 3.33 -15.54 6.05
C SER A 96 4.67 -15.46 5.35
N TYR A 97 5.37 -14.33 5.43
CA TYR A 97 6.60 -14.04 4.67
C TYR A 97 7.70 -13.44 5.55
N PRO A 98 8.32 -14.22 6.45
CA PRO A 98 9.33 -13.72 7.40
C PRO A 98 10.61 -13.17 6.73
N ASP A 99 10.88 -13.56 5.49
CA ASP A 99 12.04 -13.08 4.72
C ASP A 99 11.81 -11.72 4.05
N VAL A 100 10.55 -11.26 4.00
CA VAL A 100 10.18 -9.96 3.43
C VAL A 100 10.49 -8.85 4.42
N HIS A 101 11.17 -7.81 3.97
CA HIS A 101 11.42 -6.64 4.80
C HIS A 101 10.22 -5.68 4.72
N LEU A 102 9.44 -5.67 5.80
CA LEU A 102 8.24 -4.83 5.89
C LEU A 102 8.57 -3.50 6.57
N ILE A 103 8.28 -2.40 5.87
CA ILE A 103 8.43 -1.03 6.37
C ILE A 103 7.06 -0.37 6.41
N ILE A 104 6.73 0.28 7.53
CA ILE A 104 5.53 1.11 7.66
C ILE A 104 5.97 2.56 7.75
N ALA A 105 5.61 3.36 6.75
CA ALA A 105 5.97 4.78 6.66
C ALA A 105 4.76 5.66 7.01
N LEU A 106 4.78 6.26 8.19
CA LEU A 106 3.69 7.12 8.69
C LEU A 106 4.10 8.59 8.54
N ILE A 107 3.48 9.29 7.60
CA ILE A 107 3.81 10.68 7.26
C ILE A 107 2.68 11.62 7.69
N GLY A 108 2.95 12.43 8.71
CA GLY A 108 2.01 13.41 9.26
C GLY A 108 0.84 12.76 10.03
N GLU A 109 0.95 11.52 10.46
CA GLU A 109 -0.05 10.86 11.29
C GLU A 109 0.09 11.26 12.78
N ARG A 110 -0.85 10.87 13.61
CA ARG A 110 -0.87 11.22 15.03
C ARG A 110 0.12 10.37 15.83
N PRO A 111 0.78 10.91 16.87
CA PRO A 111 1.72 10.16 17.70
C PRO A 111 1.10 8.87 18.29
N GLU A 112 -0.16 8.92 18.73
CA GLU A 112 -0.88 7.75 19.25
C GLU A 112 -1.11 6.68 18.18
N GLU A 113 -1.34 7.05 16.91
CA GLU A 113 -1.49 6.11 15.79
C GLU A 113 -0.14 5.46 15.43
N VAL A 114 0.96 6.20 15.55
CA VAL A 114 2.32 5.67 15.39
C VAL A 114 2.61 4.61 16.46
N THR A 115 2.36 4.93 17.72
CA THR A 115 2.57 4.01 18.84
C THR A 115 1.71 2.75 18.72
N ASP A 116 0.45 2.91 18.29
CA ASP A 116 -0.47 1.80 18.11
C ASP A 116 -0.04 0.89 16.94
N MET A 117 0.49 1.47 15.86
CA MET A 117 1.03 0.71 14.73
C MET A 117 2.28 -0.08 15.16
N ASP A 118 3.24 0.56 15.80
CA ASP A 118 4.50 -0.03 16.27
C ASP A 118 4.27 -1.22 17.23
N ARG A 119 3.24 -1.13 18.06
CA ARG A 119 2.87 -2.20 19.01
C ARG A 119 2.04 -3.33 18.41
N SER A 120 1.41 -3.11 17.26
CA SER A 120 0.43 -4.03 16.68
C SER A 120 0.95 -4.86 15.51
N VAL A 121 2.12 -4.52 14.96
CA VAL A 121 2.67 -5.17 13.77
C VAL A 121 4.17 -5.46 13.97
N ASP A 122 4.63 -6.57 13.40
CA ASP A 122 6.06 -6.88 13.33
C ASP A 122 6.64 -6.30 12.03
N ALA A 123 7.11 -5.06 12.12
CA ALA A 123 7.62 -4.30 10.97
C ALA A 123 8.58 -3.18 11.43
N GLU A 124 9.40 -2.69 10.52
CA GLU A 124 10.15 -1.46 10.73
C GLU A 124 9.22 -0.24 10.59
N VAL A 125 8.85 0.40 11.70
CA VAL A 125 8.00 1.59 11.69
C VAL A 125 8.86 2.85 11.60
N VAL A 126 8.68 3.63 10.54
CA VAL A 126 9.34 4.91 10.33
C VAL A 126 8.27 5.98 10.27
N ALA A 127 8.36 6.98 11.14
CA ALA A 127 7.31 7.97 11.27
C ALA A 127 7.85 9.41 11.33
N SER A 128 7.02 10.33 10.87
CA SER A 128 7.11 11.75 11.16
C SER A 128 5.70 12.25 11.46
N THR A 129 5.46 12.65 12.70
CA THR A 129 4.13 13.00 13.20
C THR A 129 3.70 14.42 12.80
N PHE A 130 2.39 14.70 12.83
CA PHE A 130 1.82 15.95 12.32
C PHE A 130 2.33 17.20 13.03
N ASP A 131 2.84 17.08 14.25
CA ASP A 131 3.44 18.13 15.07
C ASP A 131 4.91 18.40 14.76
N GLU A 132 5.53 17.57 13.93
CA GLU A 132 6.89 17.81 13.46
C GLU A 132 6.97 18.82 12.30
N PRO A 133 8.13 19.48 12.11
CA PRO A 133 8.35 20.34 10.95
C PRO A 133 8.11 19.61 9.62
N VAL A 134 7.54 20.31 8.64
CA VAL A 134 7.20 19.73 7.31
C VAL A 134 8.42 19.09 6.61
N ASN A 135 9.62 19.66 6.82
CA ASN A 135 10.87 19.08 6.30
C ASN A 135 11.16 17.68 6.86
N SER A 136 10.68 17.35 8.09
CA SER A 136 10.81 16.01 8.65
C SER A 136 10.01 15.00 7.83
N HIS A 137 8.79 15.36 7.37
CA HIS A 137 7.97 14.49 6.53
C HIS A 137 8.66 14.13 5.21
N VAL A 138 9.24 15.15 4.55
CA VAL A 138 9.99 14.96 3.30
C VAL A 138 11.19 14.06 3.54
N ARG A 139 12.02 14.40 4.54
CA ARG A 139 13.25 13.66 4.86
C ARG A 139 12.96 12.20 5.23
N THR A 140 11.93 11.96 6.05
CA THR A 140 11.51 10.61 6.44
C THR A 140 11.15 9.77 5.21
N SER A 141 10.37 10.33 4.27
CA SER A 141 10.01 9.63 3.05
C SER A 141 11.23 9.32 2.16
N GLU A 142 12.15 10.27 2.00
CA GLU A 142 13.36 10.08 1.20
C GLU A 142 14.27 8.99 1.77
N ILE A 143 14.52 9.03 3.08
CA ILE A 143 15.35 8.01 3.76
C ILE A 143 14.69 6.64 3.66
N THR A 144 13.36 6.55 3.83
CA THR A 144 12.62 5.29 3.71
C THR A 144 12.78 4.69 2.32
N LEU A 145 12.60 5.50 1.27
CA LEU A 145 12.76 5.03 -0.10
C LEU A 145 14.21 4.59 -0.41
N ASP A 146 15.20 5.38 0.02
CA ASP A 146 16.61 5.06 -0.21
C ASP A 146 17.00 3.77 0.52
N ARG A 147 16.53 3.58 1.76
CA ARG A 147 16.74 2.34 2.52
C ARG A 147 16.12 1.14 1.79
N ALA A 148 14.87 1.27 1.36
CA ALA A 148 14.18 0.21 0.62
C ALA A 148 14.94 -0.18 -0.67
N LYS A 149 15.37 0.79 -1.47
CA LYS A 149 16.17 0.54 -2.67
C LYS A 149 17.48 -0.20 -2.36
N ARG A 150 18.18 0.19 -1.28
CA ARG A 150 19.44 -0.49 -0.87
C ARG A 150 19.21 -1.94 -0.46
N LEU A 151 18.06 -2.26 0.13
CA LEU A 151 17.70 -3.64 0.47
C LEU A 151 17.33 -4.46 -0.79
N VAL A 152 16.62 -3.86 -1.73
CA VAL A 152 16.29 -4.51 -3.02
C VAL A 152 17.54 -4.79 -3.85
N GLU A 153 18.52 -3.89 -3.86
CA GLU A 153 19.81 -4.07 -4.58
C GLU A 153 20.63 -5.27 -4.10
N ILE A 154 20.32 -5.80 -2.92
CA ILE A 154 20.93 -7.03 -2.39
C ILE A 154 19.98 -8.23 -2.49
N GLY A 155 18.95 -8.15 -3.33
CA GLY A 155 18.02 -9.24 -3.62
C GLY A 155 16.91 -9.44 -2.59
N LYS A 156 16.64 -8.46 -1.69
CA LYS A 156 15.54 -8.56 -0.73
C LYS A 156 14.23 -8.12 -1.34
N ASP A 157 13.15 -8.79 -0.94
CA ASP A 157 11.80 -8.31 -1.17
C ASP A 157 11.42 -7.32 -0.07
N VAL A 158 11.03 -6.12 -0.48
CA VAL A 158 10.68 -5.03 0.43
C VAL A 158 9.24 -4.61 0.19
N VAL A 159 8.48 -4.47 1.26
CA VAL A 159 7.12 -3.91 1.23
C VAL A 159 7.10 -2.63 2.04
N ILE A 160 6.65 -1.54 1.42
CA ILE A 160 6.36 -0.28 2.11
C ILE A 160 4.85 -0.09 2.18
N LEU A 161 4.32 -0.01 3.40
CA LEU A 161 2.96 0.45 3.66
C LEU A 161 3.04 1.91 4.07
N MET A 162 2.53 2.82 3.24
CA MET A 162 2.62 4.26 3.50
C MET A 162 1.28 4.88 3.88
N ASP A 163 1.28 5.63 4.94
CA ASP A 163 0.15 6.47 5.35
C ASP A 163 0.60 7.91 5.62
N SER A 164 0.38 8.90 4.74
CA SER A 164 -0.32 8.82 3.46
C SER A 164 0.41 9.61 2.33
N LEU A 165 0.19 9.20 1.07
CA LEU A 165 0.63 9.97 -0.10
C LEU A 165 0.06 11.39 -0.12
N THR A 166 -1.18 11.55 0.31
CA THR A 166 -1.85 12.86 0.37
C THR A 166 -1.09 13.83 1.27
N ARG A 167 -0.68 13.37 2.46
CA ARG A 167 0.10 14.20 3.39
C ARG A 167 1.51 14.46 2.88
N LEU A 168 2.13 13.45 2.26
CA LEU A 168 3.44 13.62 1.62
C LEU A 168 3.39 14.67 0.50
N ALA A 169 2.38 14.61 -0.37
CA ALA A 169 2.19 15.60 -1.43
C ALA A 169 1.96 17.01 -0.88
N ARG A 170 1.17 17.15 0.20
CA ARG A 170 0.98 18.42 0.90
C ARG A 170 2.31 18.95 1.48
N ALA A 171 3.12 18.07 2.07
CA ALA A 171 4.43 18.45 2.62
C ALA A 171 5.36 18.98 1.53
N TYR A 172 5.45 18.29 0.39
CA TYR A 172 6.24 18.76 -0.74
C TYR A 172 5.73 20.09 -1.30
N ASN A 173 4.39 20.29 -1.33
CA ASN A 173 3.80 21.56 -1.80
C ASN A 173 4.21 22.78 -0.93
N MET A 174 4.57 22.52 0.33
CA MET A 174 5.08 23.58 1.24
C MET A 174 6.60 23.80 1.17
N VAL A 175 7.34 22.80 0.70
CA VAL A 175 8.82 22.80 0.77
C VAL A 175 9.47 23.12 -0.57
N VAL A 176 8.85 22.72 -1.69
CA VAL A 176 9.43 22.98 -3.03
C VAL A 176 9.37 24.47 -3.38
N ASN A 177 10.37 24.93 -4.11
CA ASN A 177 10.35 26.28 -4.69
C ASN A 177 9.18 26.40 -5.68
N PRO A 178 8.34 27.44 -5.59
CA PRO A 178 7.21 27.60 -6.49
C PRO A 178 7.64 27.66 -7.96
N SER A 179 6.96 26.86 -8.82
CA SER A 179 7.21 26.85 -10.24
C SER A 179 6.60 28.06 -10.99
N GLY A 180 5.82 28.88 -10.29
CA GLY A 180 5.01 29.95 -10.87
C GLY A 180 3.72 29.48 -11.55
N ARG A 181 3.43 28.18 -11.52
CA ARG A 181 2.19 27.58 -12.02
C ARG A 181 1.43 26.93 -10.87
N THR A 182 0.12 26.94 -10.94
CA THR A 182 -0.72 26.35 -9.89
C THR A 182 -1.80 25.50 -10.54
N LEU A 183 -1.88 24.25 -10.11
CA LEU A 183 -2.98 23.34 -10.42
C LEU A 183 -4.21 23.68 -9.55
N SER A 184 -5.34 23.08 -9.87
CA SER A 184 -6.54 23.19 -9.04
C SER A 184 -6.23 22.84 -7.55
N GLY A 185 -6.90 23.53 -6.63
CA GLY A 185 -6.67 23.30 -5.20
C GLY A 185 -5.38 23.90 -4.62
N GLY A 186 -4.62 24.69 -5.38
CA GLY A 186 -3.39 25.34 -4.89
C GLY A 186 -2.15 24.45 -4.93
N MET A 187 -2.15 23.36 -5.68
CA MET A 187 -1.01 22.46 -5.85
C MET A 187 -0.03 23.00 -6.89
N ASP A 188 1.24 23.10 -6.53
CA ASP A 188 2.31 23.36 -7.50
C ASP A 188 2.64 22.06 -8.27
N PRO A 189 2.69 22.09 -9.61
CA PRO A 189 3.05 20.89 -10.39
C PRO A 189 4.40 20.27 -10.00
N SER A 190 5.37 21.08 -9.60
CA SER A 190 6.70 20.60 -9.19
C SER A 190 6.65 19.81 -7.89
N ALA A 191 5.69 20.10 -7.03
CA ALA A 191 5.49 19.41 -5.75
C ALA A 191 5.00 17.97 -5.91
N MET A 192 4.39 17.63 -7.06
CA MET A 192 3.92 16.27 -7.34
C MET A 192 5.04 15.31 -7.78
N TYR A 193 6.15 15.84 -8.25
CA TYR A 193 7.21 15.02 -8.84
C TYR A 193 7.88 14.07 -7.84
N PRO A 194 8.33 14.55 -6.65
CA PRO A 194 8.98 13.67 -5.68
C PRO A 194 8.05 12.57 -5.11
N PRO A 195 6.80 12.85 -4.70
CA PRO A 195 5.86 11.80 -4.30
C PRO A 195 5.56 10.80 -5.41
N LYS A 196 5.44 11.24 -6.67
CA LYS A 196 5.30 10.33 -7.82
C LYS A 196 6.53 9.45 -8.00
N ARG A 197 7.74 10.00 -7.82
CA ARG A 197 8.98 9.22 -7.86
C ARG A 197 9.05 8.20 -6.73
N PHE A 198 8.58 8.55 -5.53
CA PHE A 198 8.47 7.62 -4.43
C PHE A 198 7.54 6.46 -4.78
N PHE A 199 6.30 6.74 -5.10
CA PHE A 199 5.29 5.73 -5.42
C PHE A 199 5.62 4.95 -6.69
N GLY A 200 6.16 5.61 -7.71
CA GLY A 200 6.61 5.01 -8.96
C GLY A 200 7.84 4.12 -8.86
N ALA A 201 8.53 4.11 -7.72
CA ALA A 201 9.66 3.23 -7.50
C ALA A 201 9.24 1.75 -7.35
N ALA A 202 7.98 1.48 -6.98
CA ALA A 202 7.49 0.12 -6.83
C ALA A 202 7.59 -0.67 -8.14
N ARG A 203 8.30 -1.81 -8.08
CA ARG A 203 8.53 -2.72 -9.22
C ARG A 203 9.03 -4.08 -8.75
N ASN A 204 8.72 -5.10 -9.52
CA ASN A 204 9.40 -6.38 -9.48
C ASN A 204 10.62 -6.34 -10.40
N LEU A 205 11.67 -7.09 -10.11
CA LEU A 205 12.94 -7.02 -10.81
C LEU A 205 13.40 -8.40 -11.32
N GLU A 206 13.86 -8.45 -12.57
CA GLU A 206 14.33 -9.67 -13.21
C GLU A 206 15.58 -10.25 -12.50
N GLU A 207 16.43 -9.38 -11.98
CA GLU A 207 17.67 -9.78 -11.28
C GLU A 207 17.41 -10.29 -9.85
N GLY A 208 16.18 -10.28 -9.39
CA GLY A 208 15.77 -10.67 -8.06
C GLY A 208 15.55 -9.49 -7.11
N GLY A 209 14.75 -9.74 -6.10
CA GLY A 209 14.23 -8.72 -5.20
C GLY A 209 13.08 -7.92 -5.79
N SER A 210 12.28 -7.34 -4.93
CA SER A 210 11.15 -6.50 -5.35
C SER A 210 10.92 -5.34 -4.39
N LEU A 211 10.34 -4.26 -4.90
CA LEU A 211 9.83 -3.16 -4.09
C LEU A 211 8.33 -3.05 -4.30
N THR A 212 7.55 -3.43 -3.30
CA THR A 212 6.10 -3.25 -3.26
C THR A 212 5.78 -2.00 -2.46
N ILE A 213 4.93 -1.12 -2.98
CA ILE A 213 4.47 0.07 -2.25
C ILE A 213 2.95 0.09 -2.26
N LEU A 214 2.35 0.00 -1.08
CA LEU A 214 0.92 0.22 -0.85
C LEU A 214 0.76 1.52 -0.09
N ALA A 215 0.18 2.51 -0.72
CA ALA A 215 0.09 3.83 -0.13
C ALA A 215 -1.36 4.32 -0.07
N THR A 216 -1.72 4.93 1.06
CA THR A 216 -3.06 5.46 1.24
C THR A 216 -3.19 6.82 0.55
N ALA A 217 -4.34 7.04 -0.08
CA ALA A 217 -4.76 8.32 -0.65
C ALA A 217 -6.10 8.72 -0.02
N LEU A 218 -6.18 9.96 0.46
CA LEU A 218 -7.39 10.50 1.07
C LEU A 218 -8.31 11.08 0.00
N VAL A 219 -9.59 10.73 0.08
CA VAL A 219 -10.65 11.26 -0.79
C VAL A 219 -11.83 11.73 0.07
N ASP A 220 -12.76 12.48 -0.51
CA ASP A 220 -13.96 13.01 0.18
C ASP A 220 -13.63 13.80 1.46
N THR A 221 -12.49 14.49 1.48
CA THR A 221 -12.05 15.33 2.60
C THR A 221 -12.64 16.74 2.54
N GLY A 222 -13.27 17.11 1.43
CA GLY A 222 -13.69 18.48 1.12
C GLY A 222 -12.55 19.39 0.63
N SER A 223 -11.34 18.86 0.51
CA SER A 223 -10.16 19.57 0.02
C SER A 223 -9.92 19.29 -1.47
N ARG A 224 -10.04 20.33 -2.31
CA ARG A 224 -9.73 20.24 -3.75
C ARG A 224 -8.27 19.83 -4.03
N LEU A 225 -7.37 20.12 -3.10
CA LEU A 225 -5.97 19.70 -3.21
C LEU A 225 -5.86 18.18 -3.12
N ASP A 226 -6.60 17.55 -2.21
CA ASP A 226 -6.59 16.08 -2.05
C ASP A 226 -7.18 15.38 -3.28
N ASP A 227 -8.23 15.97 -3.89
CA ASP A 227 -8.81 15.45 -5.14
C ASP A 227 -7.78 15.48 -6.28
N VAL A 228 -7.02 16.57 -6.40
CA VAL A 228 -5.93 16.69 -7.40
C VAL A 228 -4.84 15.64 -7.11
N VAL A 229 -4.43 15.48 -5.86
CA VAL A 229 -3.44 14.47 -5.47
C VAL A 229 -3.94 13.08 -5.88
N TYR A 230 -5.15 12.71 -5.52
CA TYR A 230 -5.73 11.41 -5.89
C TYR A 230 -5.72 11.18 -7.41
N GLU A 231 -6.24 12.12 -8.20
CA GLU A 231 -6.30 12.01 -9.67
C GLU A 231 -4.90 11.89 -10.31
N GLU A 232 -3.91 12.61 -9.79
CA GLU A 232 -2.53 12.56 -10.28
C GLU A 232 -1.82 11.22 -9.98
N PHE A 233 -2.21 10.51 -8.91
CA PHE A 233 -1.66 9.21 -8.56
C PHE A 233 -2.44 8.04 -9.16
N LYS A 234 -3.73 8.19 -9.45
CA LYS A 234 -4.60 7.16 -10.02
C LYS A 234 -4.02 6.51 -11.29
N GLY A 235 -3.44 7.33 -12.19
CA GLY A 235 -2.76 6.83 -13.38
C GLY A 235 -1.40 6.17 -13.16
N THR A 236 -0.80 6.36 -11.97
CA THR A 236 0.53 5.84 -11.64
C THR A 236 0.48 4.43 -11.05
N GLY A 237 -0.58 4.12 -10.29
CA GLY A 237 -0.79 2.81 -9.67
C GLY A 237 -1.17 1.71 -10.67
N ASN A 238 -0.97 0.46 -10.26
CA ASN A 238 -1.44 -0.74 -10.97
C ASN A 238 -2.36 -1.62 -10.11
N MET A 239 -2.74 -1.14 -8.93
CA MET A 239 -3.72 -1.73 -8.02
C MET A 239 -4.44 -0.62 -7.26
N GLU A 240 -5.74 -0.72 -7.11
CA GLU A 240 -6.54 0.19 -6.31
C GLU A 240 -7.45 -0.60 -5.37
N LEU A 241 -7.41 -0.26 -4.08
CA LEU A 241 -8.31 -0.76 -3.05
C LEU A 241 -9.13 0.42 -2.53
N HIS A 242 -10.41 0.45 -2.85
CA HIS A 242 -11.31 1.54 -2.46
C HIS A 242 -12.06 1.17 -1.18
N LEU A 243 -12.02 2.06 -0.19
CA LEU A 243 -12.86 1.97 0.99
C LEU A 243 -14.13 2.83 0.80
N SER A 244 -15.26 2.32 1.30
CA SER A 244 -16.57 2.93 1.13
C SER A 244 -17.07 3.59 2.40
N ARG A 245 -17.33 4.91 2.33
CA ARG A 245 -17.97 5.64 3.41
C ARG A 245 -19.38 5.10 3.70
N LYS A 246 -20.13 4.71 2.67
CA LYS A 246 -21.48 4.18 2.78
C LYS A 246 -21.53 2.89 3.60
N LEU A 247 -20.55 1.98 3.38
CA LEU A 247 -20.43 0.75 4.17
C LEU A 247 -20.08 1.05 5.63
N GLN A 248 -19.13 1.96 5.84
CA GLN A 248 -18.71 2.38 7.18
C GLN A 248 -19.86 3.01 7.99
N GLU A 249 -20.64 3.88 7.38
CA GLU A 249 -21.81 4.51 8.02
C GLU A 249 -22.85 3.47 8.43
N ARG A 250 -22.99 2.38 7.67
CA ARG A 250 -23.88 1.24 7.98
C ARG A 250 -23.22 0.18 8.88
N ARG A 251 -21.97 0.39 9.33
CA ARG A 251 -21.20 -0.56 10.16
C ARG A 251 -20.96 -1.91 9.50
N ILE A 252 -20.88 -1.95 8.17
CA ILE A 252 -20.52 -3.13 7.39
C ILE A 252 -19.01 -3.13 7.21
N PHE A 253 -18.32 -4.13 7.77
CA PHE A 253 -16.86 -4.26 7.70
C PHE A 253 -16.44 -5.66 7.21
N PRO A 254 -15.37 -5.75 6.39
CA PRO A 254 -14.52 -4.63 5.92
C PRO A 254 -15.29 -3.69 4.97
N ALA A 255 -15.09 -2.39 5.14
CA ALA A 255 -15.79 -1.38 4.35
C ALA A 255 -15.15 -1.20 2.95
N ILE A 256 -14.93 -2.30 2.24
CA ILE A 256 -14.27 -2.35 0.93
C ILE A 256 -15.31 -2.28 -0.19
N ASP A 257 -15.08 -1.37 -1.14
CA ASP A 257 -15.87 -1.24 -2.36
C ASP A 257 -15.38 -2.28 -3.38
N ILE A 258 -16.16 -3.35 -3.56
CA ILE A 258 -15.82 -4.48 -4.44
C ILE A 258 -15.82 -4.06 -5.91
N GLU A 259 -16.70 -3.14 -6.29
CA GLU A 259 -16.83 -2.68 -7.67
C GLU A 259 -15.61 -1.86 -8.12
N LYS A 260 -15.16 -0.92 -7.27
CA LYS A 260 -14.08 -0.01 -7.59
C LYS A 260 -12.68 -0.57 -7.36
N SER A 261 -12.58 -1.66 -6.58
CA SER A 261 -11.29 -2.26 -6.26
C SER A 261 -10.82 -3.26 -7.32
N GLY A 262 -9.52 -3.28 -7.61
CA GLY A 262 -8.95 -4.21 -8.57
C GLY A 262 -7.44 -4.07 -8.74
N THR A 263 -6.84 -5.07 -9.38
CA THR A 263 -5.42 -5.10 -9.75
C THR A 263 -5.28 -5.28 -11.25
N ARG A 264 -4.43 -4.49 -11.89
CA ARG A 264 -4.08 -4.68 -13.30
C ARG A 264 -3.28 -5.96 -13.47
N ARG A 265 -3.56 -6.72 -14.51
CA ARG A 265 -2.91 -7.99 -14.79
C ARG A 265 -3.11 -9.02 -13.65
N GLU A 266 -4.32 -9.00 -13.02
CA GLU A 266 -4.67 -9.93 -11.93
C GLU A 266 -4.55 -11.40 -12.36
N GLU A 267 -4.61 -11.69 -13.67
CA GLU A 267 -4.41 -13.03 -14.24
C GLU A 267 -3.01 -13.60 -13.93
N LEU A 268 -1.99 -12.75 -13.77
CA LEU A 268 -0.65 -13.18 -13.40
C LEU A 268 -0.55 -13.60 -11.91
N LEU A 269 -1.46 -13.08 -11.08
CA LEU A 269 -1.44 -13.25 -9.63
C LEU A 269 -2.43 -14.31 -9.13
N LEU A 270 -3.59 -14.43 -9.77
CA LEU A 270 -4.64 -15.37 -9.35
C LEU A 270 -4.46 -16.77 -9.96
N GLY A 271 -3.74 -16.86 -11.07
CA GLY A 271 -3.54 -18.13 -11.77
C GLY A 271 -4.80 -18.69 -12.40
N PRO A 272 -4.69 -19.82 -13.15
CA PRO A 272 -5.78 -20.35 -13.97
C PRO A 272 -6.95 -20.93 -13.17
N ASP A 273 -6.71 -21.36 -11.92
CA ASP A 273 -7.74 -22.00 -11.09
C ASP A 273 -8.64 -21.00 -10.36
N LEU A 274 -8.05 -19.95 -9.82
CA LEU A 274 -8.79 -18.93 -9.04
C LEU A 274 -9.43 -17.86 -9.92
N LEU A 275 -8.77 -17.46 -10.99
CA LEU A 275 -9.20 -16.35 -11.84
C LEU A 275 -10.64 -16.48 -12.37
N PRO A 276 -11.04 -17.62 -12.95
CA PRO A 276 -12.43 -17.80 -13.44
C PRO A 276 -13.47 -17.70 -12.33
N ARG A 277 -13.14 -18.22 -11.14
CA ARG A 277 -14.05 -18.23 -9.97
C ARG A 277 -14.21 -16.81 -9.40
N VAL A 278 -13.12 -16.04 -9.33
CA VAL A 278 -13.15 -14.63 -8.91
C VAL A 278 -13.96 -13.79 -9.91
N TRP A 279 -13.79 -14.01 -11.21
CA TRP A 279 -14.59 -13.33 -12.23
C TRP A 279 -16.07 -13.70 -12.16
N LEU A 280 -16.39 -14.95 -11.83
CA LEU A 280 -17.76 -15.36 -11.60
C LEU A 280 -18.35 -14.64 -10.39
N MET A 281 -17.63 -14.61 -9.25
CA MET A 281 -18.03 -13.88 -8.05
C MET A 281 -18.31 -12.40 -8.37
N ARG A 282 -17.42 -11.72 -9.11
CA ARG A 282 -17.60 -10.32 -9.52
C ARG A 282 -18.83 -10.14 -10.41
N ARG A 283 -19.07 -11.04 -11.37
CA ARG A 283 -20.28 -10.99 -12.22
C ARG A 283 -21.54 -11.16 -11.40
N MET A 284 -21.56 -12.10 -10.46
CA MET A 284 -22.69 -12.31 -9.54
C MET A 284 -22.94 -11.04 -8.71
N TYR A 285 -21.89 -10.44 -8.15
CA TYR A 285 -21.99 -9.19 -7.40
C TYR A 285 -22.59 -8.07 -8.27
N MET A 286 -22.10 -7.90 -9.50
CA MET A 286 -22.61 -6.91 -10.44
C MET A 286 -24.09 -7.16 -10.82
N GLN A 287 -24.51 -8.41 -10.95
CA GLN A 287 -25.92 -8.76 -11.17
C GLN A 287 -26.79 -8.42 -9.96
N MET A 288 -26.29 -8.62 -8.73
CA MET A 288 -27.02 -8.27 -7.50
C MET A 288 -27.27 -6.77 -7.39
N ILE A 289 -26.29 -5.93 -7.71
CA ILE A 289 -26.44 -4.47 -7.62
C ILE A 289 -27.27 -3.89 -8.79
N GLY A 290 -27.48 -4.66 -9.84
CA GLY A 290 -28.28 -4.29 -11.03
C GLY A 290 -27.60 -3.22 -11.88
N GLN A 291 -27.72 -3.35 -13.22
CA GLN A 291 -27.39 -2.25 -14.13
C GLN A 291 -28.68 -1.60 -14.64
N PRO A 292 -28.79 -0.28 -14.69
CA PRO A 292 -29.89 0.36 -15.43
C PRO A 292 -29.84 -0.11 -16.90
N PRO A 293 -30.96 -0.48 -17.56
CA PRO A 293 -32.35 -0.17 -17.22
C PRO A 293 -33.22 -1.34 -16.68
N GLN A 294 -32.64 -2.41 -16.17
CA GLN A 294 -33.33 -3.68 -15.85
C GLN A 294 -33.97 -3.76 -14.44
N GLY A 295 -34.35 -2.67 -13.83
CA GLY A 295 -35.08 -2.69 -12.56
C GLY A 295 -34.20 -2.33 -11.33
N ALA A 296 -34.84 -2.17 -10.17
CA ALA A 296 -34.18 -1.81 -8.93
C ALA A 296 -33.27 -2.95 -8.45
N GLY A 297 -31.97 -2.87 -8.78
CA GLY A 297 -30.97 -3.76 -8.20
C GLY A 297 -30.85 -3.55 -6.69
N MET A 298 -30.22 -4.52 -6.03
CA MET A 298 -29.93 -4.45 -4.60
C MET A 298 -28.98 -3.26 -4.30
N ASP A 299 -29.18 -2.62 -3.15
CA ASP A 299 -28.25 -1.61 -2.68
C ASP A 299 -26.81 -2.19 -2.54
N THR A 300 -25.79 -1.49 -3.02
CA THR A 300 -24.38 -1.94 -2.98
C THR A 300 -23.93 -2.36 -1.59
N ALA A 301 -24.45 -1.71 -0.52
CA ALA A 301 -24.09 -2.09 0.85
C ALA A 301 -24.70 -3.43 1.24
N VAL A 302 -25.95 -3.71 0.83
CA VAL A 302 -26.64 -4.98 1.09
C VAL A 302 -25.96 -6.11 0.30
N ALA A 303 -25.60 -5.87 -0.96
CA ALA A 303 -24.88 -6.83 -1.78
C ALA A 303 -23.49 -7.18 -1.19
N THR A 304 -22.76 -6.16 -0.75
CA THR A 304 -21.44 -6.35 -0.09
C THR A 304 -21.59 -7.12 1.21
N GLU A 305 -22.59 -6.80 2.04
CA GLU A 305 -22.86 -7.51 3.28
C GLU A 305 -23.18 -8.99 3.02
N ALA A 306 -23.97 -9.30 1.99
CA ALA A 306 -24.29 -10.67 1.60
C ALA A 306 -23.02 -11.46 1.20
N ILE A 307 -22.09 -10.85 0.46
CA ILE A 307 -20.80 -11.46 0.13
C ILE A 307 -19.97 -11.74 1.39
N ILE A 308 -19.83 -10.73 2.28
CA ILE A 308 -19.09 -10.85 3.53
C ILE A 308 -19.69 -11.97 4.41
N GLN A 309 -21.02 -12.02 4.54
CA GLN A 309 -21.71 -13.08 5.30
C GLN A 309 -21.49 -14.47 4.71
N LYS A 310 -21.50 -14.63 3.40
CA LYS A 310 -21.16 -15.92 2.76
C LYS A 310 -19.70 -16.29 2.98
N MET A 311 -18.78 -15.32 2.84
CA MET A 311 -17.35 -15.52 3.09
C MET A 311 -17.06 -15.91 4.56
N SER A 312 -17.78 -15.32 5.52
CA SER A 312 -17.60 -15.64 6.94
C SER A 312 -17.98 -17.06 7.34
N LYS A 313 -18.86 -17.72 6.54
CA LYS A 313 -19.27 -19.11 6.75
C LYS A 313 -18.28 -20.13 6.20
N ALA A 314 -17.44 -19.73 5.27
CA ALA A 314 -16.40 -20.56 4.66
C ALA A 314 -15.06 -20.36 5.37
N LYS A 315 -14.32 -21.43 5.60
CA LYS A 315 -13.00 -21.38 6.26
C LYS A 315 -11.94 -20.75 5.35
N THR A 316 -12.01 -21.05 4.06
CA THR A 316 -11.03 -20.58 3.07
C THR A 316 -11.71 -19.84 1.90
N ASN A 317 -10.92 -19.08 1.16
CA ASN A 317 -11.38 -18.42 -0.07
C ASN A 317 -11.79 -19.42 -1.14
N LEU A 318 -11.09 -20.55 -1.22
CA LEU A 318 -11.43 -21.61 -2.17
C LEU A 318 -12.81 -22.19 -1.85
N GLU A 319 -13.05 -22.60 -0.59
CA GLU A 319 -14.36 -23.10 -0.12
C GLU A 319 -15.46 -22.05 -0.35
N PHE A 320 -15.19 -20.78 -0.09
CA PHE A 320 -16.14 -19.70 -0.35
C PHE A 320 -16.52 -19.62 -1.83
N LEU A 321 -15.55 -19.69 -2.73
CA LEU A 321 -15.78 -19.61 -4.17
C LEU A 321 -16.49 -20.86 -4.72
N GLU A 322 -16.22 -22.04 -4.17
CA GLU A 322 -16.92 -23.29 -4.51
C GLU A 322 -18.38 -23.24 -4.09
N ASN A 323 -18.66 -22.84 -2.86
CA ASN A 323 -20.02 -22.69 -2.34
C ASN A 323 -20.86 -21.63 -3.10
N LEU A 324 -20.21 -20.69 -3.80
CA LEU A 324 -20.93 -19.75 -4.68
C LEU A 324 -21.45 -20.42 -5.94
N THR A 325 -20.76 -21.45 -6.43
CA THR A 325 -21.12 -22.17 -7.66
C THR A 325 -22.14 -23.27 -7.44
N GLU A 326 -22.18 -23.90 -6.26
CA GLU A 326 -23.14 -24.97 -5.91
C GLU A 326 -24.55 -24.46 -5.63
N GLY A 327 -24.74 -23.15 -5.44
CA GLY A 327 -26.05 -22.53 -5.21
C GLY A 327 -26.74 -22.02 -6.47
N MET A 328 -26.24 -22.37 -7.65
CA MET A 328 -26.87 -22.16 -8.97
C MET A 328 -27.52 -23.44 -9.45
#